data_0071dd5e4922bec400b6803b304bfe33
#
_entry.id   0071dd5e4922bec400b6803b304bfe33
#
_cell.length_a   1.000
_cell.length_b   1.000
_cell.length_c   1.000
_cell.angle_alpha   90.00
_cell.angle_beta   90.00
_cell.angle_gamma   90.00
#
_symmetry.space_group_name_H-M   'P 1'
#
loop_
_entity.id
_entity.type
_entity.pdbx_description
1 polymer ?
#
loop_
_entity_poly.entity_id
_entity_poly.type
_entity_poly.pdbx_seq_one_letter_code
_entity_poly.pdbx_strand_id
1 'polypeptide(L)'
;MHKIFCSVALGALVLSCSGKKESVDNKAQANTPKMEKVEYTYHDGTRDLKVTITTPPQRAALFTPHMTEMLLALGLGDRIVVGTTEGPVSKQFEKEYEKVSDEYKFIGHSFKMTKEAFLLREPDFVSSDGDLSSESTGSPEELLAQGIAPFTPKTIQTPNATIETVYEDFYMLGKIFNVNDKAKEVVEGMKSKLAEAKKTFVVKPENEKKKVMILSSINNGIWVFSSLAADLVRQAGGINIYEDAGTAYEFVSFESVVHRNPDVIFITDTQSRNMTPEEKANFIKNHPILKDINAVKNNQIYEVNFADVSPGVRNVDFIIRLNKVLYQGGK
;
A
#
# COMPACT_ATOMS: atom_id res chain seq x y z
N MET A 1 33.03 39.60 -64.77
CA MET A 1 32.39 40.40 -65.83
C MET A 1 30.93 40.49 -65.60
N HIS A 2 30.50 41.70 -65.63
CA HIS A 2 29.19 42.33 -65.83
C HIS A 2 28.15 42.24 -64.66
N LYS A 3 28.05 43.40 -64.11
CA LYS A 3 26.92 44.02 -63.39
C LYS A 3 25.69 44.17 -64.34
N ILE A 4 24.50 44.14 -63.73
CA ILE A 4 23.47 45.17 -64.08
C ILE A 4 22.52 45.33 -62.90
N PHE A 5 22.43 46.58 -62.45
CA PHE A 5 21.43 47.19 -61.56
C PHE A 5 20.13 47.42 -62.32
N CYS A 6 19.02 47.28 -61.64
CA CYS A 6 17.83 48.10 -61.95
C CYS A 6 16.99 48.30 -60.71
N SER A 7 16.98 49.54 -60.24
CA SER A 7 16.06 50.08 -59.26
C SER A 7 14.84 50.64 -60.03
N VAL A 8 13.64 50.41 -59.51
CA VAL A 8 12.48 51.35 -59.77
C VAL A 8 11.68 51.42 -58.47
N ALA A 9 11.38 52.62 -58.12
CA ALA A 9 10.73 53.10 -56.90
C ALA A 9 9.22 53.37 -57.14
N LEU A 10 8.56 53.57 -56.04
CA LEU A 10 7.34 54.35 -55.70
C LEU A 10 5.97 53.73 -55.95
N GLY A 11 5.22 53.77 -54.89
CA GLY A 11 3.73 53.69 -54.93
C GLY A 11 3.17 53.52 -53.52
N ALA A 12 3.11 54.58 -52.74
CA ALA A 12 2.37 54.62 -51.48
C ALA A 12 0.88 54.70 -51.72
N LEU A 13 0.08 53.82 -51.20
CA LEU A 13 -1.36 53.98 -51.01
C LEU A 13 -1.71 53.60 -49.55
N VAL A 14 -2.03 54.63 -48.78
CA VAL A 14 -2.60 54.57 -47.47
C VAL A 14 -4.10 54.28 -47.58
N LEU A 15 -4.55 53.08 -47.17
CA LEU A 15 -5.97 52.85 -46.94
C LEU A 15 -6.14 52.48 -45.51
N SER A 16 -6.67 53.43 -44.77
CA SER A 16 -7.18 53.29 -43.41
C SER A 16 -8.41 52.40 -43.42
N CYS A 17 -8.32 51.21 -42.83
CA CYS A 17 -9.49 50.45 -42.43
C CYS A 17 -9.38 50.20 -40.92
N SER A 18 -10.25 50.90 -40.22
CA SER A 18 -10.55 50.71 -38.80
C SER A 18 -11.21 49.35 -38.61
N GLY A 19 -10.42 48.33 -38.29
CA GLY A 19 -10.90 47.03 -37.85
C GLY A 19 -10.79 46.92 -36.35
N LYS A 20 -11.91 46.86 -35.64
CA LYS A 20 -12.01 46.51 -34.23
C LYS A 20 -11.23 45.22 -33.95
N LYS A 21 -10.18 45.29 -33.13
CA LYS A 21 -9.61 44.12 -32.48
C LYS A 21 -10.63 43.62 -31.46
N GLU A 22 -11.36 42.58 -31.79
CA GLU A 22 -12.00 41.74 -30.80
C GLU A 22 -10.87 41.07 -30.01
N SER A 23 -10.77 41.45 -28.73
CA SER A 23 -9.98 40.73 -27.75
C SER A 23 -10.60 39.36 -27.58
N VAL A 24 -9.94 38.33 -28.10
CA VAL A 24 -10.23 36.95 -27.72
C VAL A 24 -9.87 36.84 -26.25
N ASP A 25 -10.88 36.99 -25.41
CA ASP A 25 -10.83 36.66 -24.01
C ASP A 25 -10.49 35.17 -23.88
N ASN A 26 -9.25 34.90 -23.49
CA ASN A 26 -8.73 33.58 -23.11
C ASN A 26 -9.32 33.20 -21.75
N LYS A 27 -10.63 32.94 -21.72
CA LYS A 27 -11.33 32.36 -20.55
C LYS A 27 -11.43 30.87 -20.72
N ALA A 28 -10.35 30.17 -20.35
CA ALA A 28 -10.42 28.79 -19.86
C ALA A 28 -9.16 28.48 -19.04
N GLN A 29 -8.82 29.30 -18.05
CA GLN A 29 -8.11 28.77 -16.90
C GLN A 29 -9.17 28.06 -16.05
N ALA A 30 -9.25 26.73 -16.23
CA ALA A 30 -9.95 25.89 -15.29
C ALA A 30 -9.40 26.21 -13.88
N ASN A 31 -10.28 26.67 -13.00
CA ASN A 31 -10.00 26.83 -11.58
C ASN A 31 -9.76 25.43 -11.01
N THR A 32 -8.56 24.88 -11.19
CA THR A 32 -8.13 23.73 -10.42
C THR A 32 -8.03 24.21 -8.97
N PRO A 33 -8.78 23.63 -8.03
CA PRO A 33 -8.70 24.05 -6.64
C PRO A 33 -7.23 24.00 -6.20
N LYS A 34 -6.72 25.11 -5.69
CA LYS A 34 -5.35 25.16 -5.20
C LYS A 34 -5.23 24.16 -4.06
N MET A 35 -4.35 23.17 -4.20
CA MET A 35 -4.10 22.20 -3.14
C MET A 35 -3.71 22.95 -1.86
N GLU A 36 -4.32 22.57 -0.74
CA GLU A 36 -3.84 23.01 0.57
C GLU A 36 -2.49 22.37 0.88
N LYS A 37 -1.61 23.12 1.52
CA LYS A 37 -0.32 22.62 1.99
C LYS A 37 -0.52 21.43 2.93
N VAL A 38 0.10 20.29 2.63
CA VAL A 38 0.10 19.09 3.47
C VAL A 38 1.43 18.99 4.20
N GLU A 39 1.38 18.82 5.50
CA GLU A 39 2.55 18.58 6.34
C GLU A 39 2.35 17.27 7.12
N TYR A 40 3.39 16.44 7.16
CA TYR A 40 3.42 15.24 7.98
C TYR A 40 4.85 14.95 8.46
N THR A 41 4.95 14.07 9.44
CA THR A 41 6.22 13.59 9.95
C THR A 41 6.52 12.23 9.33
N TYR A 42 7.71 12.08 8.75
CA TYR A 42 8.28 10.83 8.33
C TYR A 42 9.29 10.38 9.40
N HIS A 43 9.10 9.16 9.92
CA HIS A 43 10.03 8.55 10.88
C HIS A 43 10.96 7.59 10.15
N ASP A 44 12.28 7.81 10.21
CA ASP A 44 13.28 7.01 9.49
C ASP A 44 13.81 5.82 10.29
N GLY A 45 13.17 5.48 11.41
CA GLY A 45 13.63 4.45 12.35
C GLY A 45 14.46 5.01 13.50
N THR A 46 15.00 6.22 13.38
CA THR A 46 15.85 6.87 14.41
C THR A 46 15.39 8.28 14.79
N ARG A 47 14.78 9.00 13.86
CA ARG A 47 14.39 10.41 14.04
C ARG A 47 13.18 10.79 13.19
N ASP A 48 12.62 11.92 13.51
CA ASP A 48 11.50 12.53 12.83
C ASP A 48 11.95 13.57 11.81
N LEU A 49 11.47 13.43 10.57
CA LEU A 49 11.71 14.39 9.49
C LEU A 49 10.39 15.01 9.07
N LYS A 50 10.37 16.35 9.01
CA LYS A 50 9.20 17.09 8.56
C LYS A 50 9.13 17.08 7.03
N VAL A 51 8.05 16.54 6.48
CA VAL A 51 7.75 16.56 5.05
C VAL A 51 6.68 17.58 4.76
N THR A 52 6.87 18.37 3.70
CA THR A 52 5.92 19.39 3.24
C THR A 52 5.63 19.18 1.77
N ILE A 53 4.35 19.02 1.42
CA ILE A 53 3.87 18.90 0.05
C ILE A 53 2.99 20.09 -0.29
N THR A 54 3.32 20.81 -1.35
CA THR A 54 2.59 21.98 -1.85
C THR A 54 1.98 21.76 -3.23
N THR A 55 2.39 20.68 -3.91
CA THR A 55 1.90 20.24 -5.22
C THR A 55 1.67 18.75 -5.16
N PRO A 56 0.54 18.22 -5.66
CA PRO A 56 0.26 16.80 -5.62
C PRO A 56 1.32 16.02 -6.39
N PRO A 57 1.90 14.95 -5.81
CA PRO A 57 2.87 14.11 -6.51
C PRO A 57 2.30 13.54 -7.81
N GLN A 58 3.14 13.44 -8.82
CA GLN A 58 2.80 12.91 -10.14
C GLN A 58 3.55 11.62 -10.48
N ARG A 59 4.60 11.30 -9.75
CA ARG A 59 5.51 10.18 -10.06
C ARG A 59 5.86 9.41 -8.78
N ALA A 60 4.98 8.47 -8.42
CA ALA A 60 5.10 7.70 -7.19
C ALA A 60 5.91 6.41 -7.39
N ALA A 61 6.95 6.21 -6.60
CA ALA A 61 7.71 4.98 -6.51
C ALA A 61 7.28 4.20 -5.25
N LEU A 62 6.71 3.01 -5.44
CA LEU A 62 6.08 2.21 -4.39
C LEU A 62 6.80 0.87 -4.28
N PHE A 63 7.55 0.67 -3.20
CA PHE A 63 8.35 -0.52 -2.97
C PHE A 63 7.61 -1.62 -2.20
N THR A 64 6.31 -1.41 -1.93
CA THR A 64 5.48 -2.39 -1.23
C THR A 64 4.16 -2.63 -1.96
N PRO A 65 3.70 -3.90 -2.01
CA PRO A 65 2.48 -4.28 -2.72
C PRO A 65 1.23 -3.55 -2.23
N HIS A 66 1.10 -3.37 -0.92
CA HIS A 66 -0.06 -2.70 -0.33
C HIS A 66 -0.13 -1.22 -0.70
N MET A 67 1.01 -0.51 -0.75
CA MET A 67 1.01 0.89 -1.21
C MET A 67 0.61 1.01 -2.68
N THR A 68 1.05 0.06 -3.54
CA THR A 68 0.59 0.00 -4.92
C THR A 68 -0.94 -0.12 -4.97
N GLU A 69 -1.53 -1.07 -4.24
CA GLU A 69 -2.99 -1.23 -4.23
C GLU A 69 -3.73 -0.05 -3.60
N MET A 70 -3.16 0.60 -2.58
CA MET A 70 -3.78 1.81 -2.01
C MET A 70 -3.85 2.95 -3.04
N LEU A 71 -2.80 3.18 -3.83
CA LEU A 71 -2.84 4.18 -4.89
C LEU A 71 -3.79 3.78 -6.03
N LEU A 72 -3.83 2.51 -6.41
CA LEU A 72 -4.82 2.00 -7.38
C LEU A 72 -6.25 2.21 -6.89
N ALA A 73 -6.53 1.99 -5.62
CA ALA A 73 -7.84 2.24 -5.02
C ALA A 73 -8.25 3.72 -5.07
N LEU A 74 -7.26 4.61 -5.02
CA LEU A 74 -7.45 6.06 -5.15
C LEU A 74 -7.52 6.54 -6.62
N GLY A 75 -7.42 5.63 -7.60
CA GLY A 75 -7.47 5.95 -9.03
C GLY A 75 -6.21 6.63 -9.57
N LEU A 76 -5.05 6.33 -8.98
CA LEU A 76 -3.75 6.97 -9.26
C LEU A 76 -2.78 6.06 -10.03
N GLY A 77 -3.27 5.08 -10.77
CA GLY A 77 -2.42 4.15 -11.53
C GLY A 77 -1.50 4.84 -12.53
N ASP A 78 -1.96 5.92 -13.16
CA ASP A 78 -1.18 6.74 -14.11
C ASP A 78 -0.02 7.51 -13.46
N ARG A 79 -0.01 7.62 -12.12
CA ARG A 79 1.08 8.28 -11.37
C ARG A 79 2.11 7.31 -10.83
N ILE A 80 1.96 6.00 -11.02
CA ILE A 80 2.89 5.00 -10.51
C ILE A 80 4.06 4.82 -11.48
N VAL A 81 5.28 5.07 -11.02
CA VAL A 81 6.53 4.88 -11.79
C VAL A 81 7.41 3.74 -11.24
N VAL A 82 7.07 3.21 -10.08
CA VAL A 82 7.48 1.92 -9.53
C VAL A 82 6.29 1.38 -8.79
N GLY A 83 5.72 0.27 -9.26
CA GLY A 83 4.59 -0.41 -8.61
C GLY A 83 4.95 -1.86 -8.34
N THR A 84 5.14 -2.24 -7.08
CA THR A 84 5.38 -3.62 -6.70
C THR A 84 4.07 -4.33 -6.40
N THR A 85 4.00 -5.61 -6.76
CA THR A 85 2.86 -6.47 -6.42
C THR A 85 3.37 -7.82 -5.92
N GLU A 86 2.57 -8.51 -5.15
CA GLU A 86 2.83 -9.88 -4.72
C GLU A 86 1.74 -10.77 -5.31
N GLY A 87 1.97 -11.21 -6.54
CA GLY A 87 0.96 -11.88 -7.34
C GLY A 87 -0.04 -10.92 -8.03
N PRO A 88 -1.19 -11.41 -8.49
CA PRO A 88 -2.20 -10.61 -9.17
C PRO A 88 -2.79 -9.54 -8.25
N VAL A 89 -2.95 -8.33 -8.77
CA VAL A 89 -3.74 -7.30 -8.08
C VAL A 89 -5.19 -7.75 -7.92
N SER A 90 -5.90 -7.18 -6.94
CA SER A 90 -7.31 -7.44 -6.78
C SER A 90 -8.09 -7.11 -8.07
N LYS A 91 -9.03 -7.96 -8.47
CA LYS A 91 -9.83 -7.79 -9.71
C LYS A 91 -10.44 -6.40 -9.86
N GLN A 92 -10.84 -5.80 -8.76
CA GLN A 92 -11.40 -4.44 -8.75
C GLN A 92 -10.40 -3.36 -9.20
N PHE A 93 -9.09 -3.64 -9.17
CA PHE A 93 -8.03 -2.71 -9.56
C PHE A 93 -7.36 -3.05 -10.89
N GLU A 94 -7.70 -4.15 -11.56
CA GLU A 94 -7.07 -4.55 -12.82
C GLU A 94 -7.05 -3.43 -13.85
N LYS A 95 -8.19 -2.75 -14.06
CA LYS A 95 -8.28 -1.61 -14.98
C LYS A 95 -7.42 -0.41 -14.60
N GLU A 96 -7.28 -0.16 -13.30
CA GLU A 96 -6.43 0.92 -12.81
C GLU A 96 -4.95 0.53 -12.93
N TYR A 97 -4.64 -0.74 -12.70
CA TYR A 97 -3.30 -1.29 -12.86
C TYR A 97 -2.83 -1.35 -14.32
N GLU A 98 -3.76 -1.46 -15.29
CA GLU A 98 -3.44 -1.35 -16.72
C GLU A 98 -2.85 0.03 -17.09
N LYS A 99 -3.13 1.07 -16.32
CA LYS A 99 -2.55 2.41 -16.51
C LYS A 99 -1.07 2.50 -16.09
N VAL A 100 -0.61 1.59 -15.23
CA VAL A 100 0.81 1.50 -14.88
C VAL A 100 1.55 0.93 -16.08
N SER A 101 2.61 1.61 -16.54
CA SER A 101 3.44 1.10 -17.63
C SER A 101 4.10 -0.23 -17.25
N ASP A 102 4.21 -1.16 -18.20
CA ASP A 102 4.77 -2.49 -17.92
C ASP A 102 6.21 -2.44 -17.40
N GLU A 103 6.99 -1.45 -17.81
CA GLU A 103 8.35 -1.20 -17.32
C GLU A 103 8.41 -0.75 -15.85
N TYR A 104 7.26 -0.37 -15.27
CA TYR A 104 7.09 0.09 -13.88
C TYR A 104 6.43 -0.96 -12.98
N LYS A 105 6.07 -2.12 -13.54
CA LYS A 105 5.46 -3.24 -12.82
C LYS A 105 6.50 -4.23 -12.34
N PHE A 106 6.55 -4.47 -11.05
CA PHE A 106 7.51 -5.37 -10.42
C PHE A 106 6.78 -6.38 -9.54
N ILE A 107 7.33 -7.58 -9.46
CA ILE A 107 6.77 -8.66 -8.62
C ILE A 107 7.75 -8.95 -7.48
N GLY A 108 7.21 -9.05 -6.27
CA GLY A 108 7.93 -9.43 -5.06
C GLY A 108 8.12 -8.32 -4.04
N HIS A 109 7.97 -8.68 -2.79
CA HIS A 109 8.06 -7.78 -1.63
C HIS A 109 9.49 -7.22 -1.39
N SER A 110 10.51 -7.91 -1.88
CA SER A 110 11.92 -7.51 -1.73
C SER A 110 12.50 -6.99 -3.04
N PHE A 111 11.67 -6.32 -3.84
CA PHE A 111 12.14 -5.73 -5.07
C PHE A 111 13.28 -4.76 -4.78
N LYS A 112 14.40 -4.94 -5.48
CA LYS A 112 15.59 -4.08 -5.39
C LYS A 112 15.87 -3.49 -6.75
N MET A 113 16.11 -2.19 -6.77
CA MET A 113 16.65 -1.49 -7.92
C MET A 113 17.87 -0.68 -7.50
N THR A 114 18.72 -0.31 -8.45
CA THR A 114 19.84 0.60 -8.14
C THR A 114 19.31 2.02 -7.96
N LYS A 115 20.04 2.84 -7.22
CA LYS A 115 19.70 4.25 -7.00
C LYS A 115 19.61 5.01 -8.34
N GLU A 116 20.46 4.68 -9.31
CA GLU A 116 20.43 5.26 -10.65
C GLU A 116 19.13 4.90 -11.37
N ALA A 117 18.72 3.62 -11.33
CA ALA A 117 17.48 3.16 -11.95
C ALA A 117 16.24 3.79 -11.28
N PHE A 118 16.27 4.03 -9.97
CA PHE A 118 15.26 4.75 -9.24
C PHE A 118 15.16 6.22 -9.68
N LEU A 119 16.30 6.93 -9.70
CA LEU A 119 16.35 8.34 -10.08
C LEU A 119 16.01 8.59 -11.55
N LEU A 120 16.35 7.66 -12.46
CA LEU A 120 15.93 7.73 -13.87
C LEU A 120 14.42 7.74 -14.08
N ARG A 121 13.65 7.29 -13.10
CA ARG A 121 12.18 7.37 -13.11
C ARG A 121 11.63 8.71 -12.65
N GLU A 122 12.52 9.63 -12.26
CA GLU A 122 12.18 10.99 -11.79
C GLU A 122 11.01 10.99 -10.78
N PRO A 123 11.08 10.18 -9.70
CA PRO A 123 10.00 10.16 -8.72
C PRO A 123 9.95 11.47 -7.94
N ASP A 124 8.75 11.88 -7.54
CA ASP A 124 8.50 12.98 -6.60
C ASP A 124 7.87 12.51 -5.29
N PHE A 125 7.56 11.21 -5.21
CA PHE A 125 7.04 10.53 -4.02
C PHE A 125 7.61 9.12 -3.94
N VAL A 126 7.96 8.66 -2.73
CA VAL A 126 8.44 7.29 -2.52
C VAL A 126 7.85 6.71 -1.24
N SER A 127 7.45 5.43 -1.29
CA SER A 127 6.96 4.71 -0.13
C SER A 127 7.55 3.31 0.01
N SER A 128 7.88 2.96 1.27
CA SER A 128 8.37 1.64 1.69
C SER A 128 7.91 1.37 3.13
N ASP A 129 7.92 0.11 3.55
CA ASP A 129 7.60 -0.30 4.93
C ASP A 129 8.78 -0.20 5.90
N GLY A 130 9.95 0.06 5.39
CA GLY A 130 11.17 0.06 6.15
C GLY A 130 12.02 1.29 5.90
N ASP A 131 13.26 1.16 6.30
CA ASP A 131 14.27 2.16 6.07
C ASP A 131 14.46 2.44 4.58
N LEU A 132 14.15 3.69 4.17
CA LEU A 132 14.44 4.20 2.83
C LEU A 132 15.93 4.54 2.64
N SER A 133 16.77 4.44 3.69
CA SER A 133 18.23 4.61 3.60
C SER A 133 18.93 3.48 2.84
N SER A 134 18.15 2.61 2.18
CA SER A 134 18.67 1.53 1.36
C SER A 134 19.56 2.06 0.23
N GLU A 135 20.48 1.22 -0.24
CA GLU A 135 21.28 1.48 -1.43
C GLU A 135 20.44 1.79 -2.67
N SER A 136 19.12 1.44 -2.61
CA SER A 136 18.20 1.61 -3.74
C SER A 136 17.61 3.02 -3.87
N THR A 137 17.50 3.81 -2.79
CA THR A 137 16.81 5.11 -2.85
C THR A 137 17.69 6.27 -2.35
N GLY A 138 18.62 6.02 -1.48
CA GLY A 138 19.37 7.02 -0.72
C GLY A 138 18.69 7.32 0.62
N SER A 139 19.28 8.22 1.40
CA SER A 139 18.71 8.62 2.70
C SER A 139 17.46 9.49 2.54
N PRO A 140 16.58 9.52 3.54
CA PRO A 140 15.40 10.40 3.53
C PRO A 140 15.74 11.89 3.34
N GLU A 141 16.88 12.36 3.85
CA GLU A 141 17.33 13.74 3.63
C GLU A 141 17.78 13.97 2.19
N GLU A 142 18.47 13.02 1.58
CA GLU A 142 18.84 13.09 0.16
C GLU A 142 17.59 13.15 -0.71
N LEU A 143 16.57 12.35 -0.39
CA LEU A 143 15.28 12.37 -1.07
C LEU A 143 14.60 13.73 -0.96
N LEU A 144 14.48 14.26 0.26
CA LEU A 144 13.88 15.59 0.50
C LEU A 144 14.64 16.70 -0.20
N ALA A 145 15.99 16.65 -0.20
CA ALA A 145 16.84 17.64 -0.91
C ALA A 145 16.62 17.60 -2.43
N GLN A 146 16.19 16.47 -2.99
CA GLN A 146 15.85 16.29 -4.41
C GLN A 146 14.36 16.54 -4.71
N GLY A 147 13.57 16.96 -3.71
CA GLY A 147 12.13 17.18 -3.86
C GLY A 147 11.30 15.89 -3.88
N ILE A 148 11.86 14.76 -3.47
CA ILE A 148 11.17 13.47 -3.38
C ILE A 148 10.62 13.32 -1.96
N ALA A 149 9.31 13.20 -1.83
CA ALA A 149 8.64 13.09 -0.54
C ALA A 149 8.61 11.62 -0.06
N PRO A 150 9.32 11.25 1.02
CA PRO A 150 9.24 9.92 1.62
C PRO A 150 7.95 9.77 2.42
N PHE A 151 7.33 8.60 2.35
CA PHE A 151 6.12 8.27 3.09
C PHE A 151 6.13 6.81 3.57
N THR A 152 5.72 6.58 4.79
CA THR A 152 5.37 5.26 5.31
C THR A 152 3.99 5.34 5.95
N PRO A 153 3.08 4.39 5.67
CA PRO A 153 1.76 4.39 6.31
C PRO A 153 1.86 4.43 7.83
N LYS A 154 1.03 5.24 8.47
CA LYS A 154 0.94 5.31 9.93
C LYS A 154 0.65 3.93 10.54
N THR A 155 -0.13 3.12 9.85
CA THR A 155 -0.46 1.74 10.24
C THR A 155 0.78 0.87 10.43
N ILE A 156 1.85 1.07 9.65
CA ILE A 156 3.10 0.32 9.78
C ILE A 156 3.92 0.80 10.99
N GLN A 157 3.87 2.11 11.28
CA GLN A 157 4.69 2.74 12.33
C GLN A 157 4.03 2.72 13.71
N THR A 158 2.71 2.50 13.76
CA THR A 158 1.93 2.60 15.00
C THR A 158 1.86 1.24 15.70
N PRO A 159 2.34 1.12 16.95
CA PRO A 159 2.05 -0.04 17.77
C PRO A 159 0.54 -0.24 17.93
N ASN A 160 0.09 -1.50 17.86
CA ASN A 160 -1.34 -1.84 17.97
C ASN A 160 -2.25 -1.08 16.97
N ALA A 161 -1.78 -0.91 15.73
CA ALA A 161 -2.55 -0.34 14.65
C ALA A 161 -3.87 -1.10 14.42
N THR A 162 -4.88 -0.40 13.94
CA THR A 162 -6.23 -0.94 13.72
C THR A 162 -6.71 -0.64 12.31
N ILE A 163 -7.85 -1.17 11.92
CA ILE A 163 -8.50 -0.82 10.65
C ILE A 163 -8.78 0.70 10.55
N GLU A 164 -9.01 1.38 11.68
CA GLU A 164 -9.19 2.84 11.69
C GLU A 164 -7.89 3.57 11.29
N THR A 165 -6.72 3.04 11.68
CA THR A 165 -5.42 3.58 11.25
C THR A 165 -5.24 3.45 9.74
N VAL A 166 -5.74 2.35 9.13
CA VAL A 166 -5.75 2.18 7.67
C VAL A 166 -6.63 3.25 7.00
N TYR A 167 -7.79 3.59 7.59
CA TYR A 167 -8.63 4.68 7.09
C TYR A 167 -7.92 6.04 7.17
N GLU A 168 -7.17 6.29 8.24
CA GLU A 168 -6.35 7.51 8.36
C GLU A 168 -5.27 7.59 7.28
N ASP A 169 -4.63 6.45 6.94
CA ASP A 169 -3.65 6.39 5.86
C ASP A 169 -4.28 6.74 4.50
N PHE A 170 -5.49 6.23 4.20
CA PHE A 170 -6.22 6.62 2.98
C PHE A 170 -6.54 8.12 2.95
N TYR A 171 -6.99 8.70 4.07
CA TYR A 171 -7.25 10.14 4.14
C TYR A 171 -5.98 10.96 3.98
N MET A 172 -4.84 10.51 4.54
CA MET A 172 -3.55 11.18 4.35
C MET A 172 -3.11 11.13 2.90
N LEU A 173 -3.16 9.97 2.25
CA LEU A 173 -2.87 9.83 0.82
C LEU A 173 -3.82 10.69 -0.03
N GLY A 174 -5.10 10.74 0.33
CA GLY A 174 -6.08 11.63 -0.32
C GLY A 174 -5.65 13.10 -0.30
N LYS A 175 -5.14 13.59 0.84
CA LYS A 175 -4.58 14.94 0.97
C LYS A 175 -3.30 15.12 0.14
N ILE A 176 -2.34 14.19 0.28
CA ILE A 176 -1.05 14.22 -0.42
C ILE A 176 -1.24 14.30 -1.93
N PHE A 177 -2.11 13.47 -2.48
CA PHE A 177 -2.37 13.39 -3.93
C PHE A 177 -3.50 14.30 -4.41
N ASN A 178 -4.11 15.09 -3.51
CA ASN A 178 -5.26 15.97 -3.78
C ASN A 178 -6.47 15.23 -4.38
N VAL A 179 -6.79 14.07 -3.84
CA VAL A 179 -7.94 13.19 -4.22
C VAL A 179 -8.82 12.88 -3.01
N ASN A 180 -9.11 13.88 -2.18
CA ASN A 180 -9.82 13.73 -0.90
C ASN A 180 -11.18 13.06 -1.06
N ASP A 181 -11.95 13.41 -2.08
CA ASP A 181 -13.28 12.84 -2.31
C ASP A 181 -13.18 11.35 -2.63
N LYS A 182 -12.16 10.93 -3.40
CA LYS A 182 -11.92 9.52 -3.70
C LYS A 182 -11.46 8.76 -2.48
N ALA A 183 -10.60 9.33 -1.64
CA ALA A 183 -10.20 8.72 -0.38
C ALA A 183 -11.39 8.52 0.55
N LYS A 184 -12.28 9.51 0.64
CA LYS A 184 -13.54 9.39 1.40
C LYS A 184 -14.43 8.30 0.84
N GLU A 185 -14.63 8.24 -0.48
CA GLU A 185 -15.43 7.18 -1.14
C GLU A 185 -14.90 5.78 -0.79
N VAL A 186 -13.57 5.57 -0.89
CA VAL A 186 -12.93 4.30 -0.56
C VAL A 186 -13.17 3.92 0.90
N VAL A 187 -12.90 4.83 1.83
CA VAL A 187 -13.04 4.57 3.28
C VAL A 187 -14.50 4.31 3.65
N GLU A 188 -15.44 5.11 3.18
CA GLU A 188 -16.86 4.90 3.46
C GLU A 188 -17.37 3.58 2.84
N GLY A 189 -16.86 3.20 1.66
CA GLY A 189 -17.12 1.89 1.07
C GLY A 189 -16.62 0.74 1.96
N MET A 190 -15.40 0.83 2.48
CA MET A 190 -14.84 -0.15 3.41
C MET A 190 -15.67 -0.26 4.70
N LYS A 191 -16.00 0.88 5.32
CA LYS A 191 -16.83 0.94 6.54
C LYS A 191 -18.23 0.34 6.33
N SER A 192 -18.88 0.72 5.25
CA SER A 192 -20.23 0.21 4.91
C SER A 192 -20.20 -1.30 4.68
N LYS A 193 -19.23 -1.80 3.92
CA LYS A 193 -19.06 -3.24 3.66
C LYS A 193 -18.83 -4.02 4.96
N LEU A 194 -17.98 -3.52 5.84
CA LEU A 194 -17.71 -4.17 7.12
C LEU A 194 -18.94 -4.15 8.04
N ALA A 195 -19.64 -3.03 8.12
CA ALA A 195 -20.83 -2.89 8.94
C ALA A 195 -21.95 -3.84 8.47
N GLU A 196 -22.14 -3.99 7.16
CA GLU A 196 -23.11 -4.93 6.60
C GLU A 196 -22.73 -6.37 6.90
N ALA A 197 -21.46 -6.74 6.68
CA ALA A 197 -20.99 -8.09 6.95
C ALA A 197 -21.10 -8.49 8.43
N LYS A 198 -20.84 -7.55 9.35
CA LYS A 198 -20.95 -7.79 10.80
C LYS A 198 -22.36 -8.18 11.27
N LYS A 199 -23.41 -7.85 10.52
CA LYS A 199 -24.78 -8.30 10.84
C LYS A 199 -24.95 -9.82 10.77
N THR A 200 -24.08 -10.50 10.03
CA THR A 200 -24.11 -11.96 9.83
C THR A 200 -22.97 -12.69 10.53
N PHE A 201 -22.13 -11.97 11.26
CA PHE A 201 -21.00 -12.60 11.95
C PHE A 201 -21.48 -13.47 13.11
N VAL A 202 -20.80 -14.62 13.25
CA VAL A 202 -20.92 -15.42 14.46
C VAL A 202 -20.05 -14.77 15.53
N VAL A 203 -20.68 -14.39 16.64
CA VAL A 203 -20.00 -13.82 17.81
C VAL A 203 -19.96 -14.85 18.92
N LYS A 204 -18.77 -15.08 19.47
CA LYS A 204 -18.54 -16.03 20.57
C LYS A 204 -18.11 -15.30 21.83
N PRO A 205 -18.46 -15.82 23.03
CA PRO A 205 -17.90 -15.33 24.29
C PRO A 205 -16.38 -15.55 24.31
N GLU A 206 -15.66 -14.78 25.14
CA GLU A 206 -14.19 -14.70 25.14
C GLU A 206 -13.50 -16.08 25.24
N ASN A 207 -14.03 -16.92 26.12
CA ASN A 207 -13.48 -18.27 26.37
C ASN A 207 -13.75 -19.28 25.24
N GLU A 208 -14.60 -18.94 24.25
CA GLU A 208 -14.89 -19.77 23.08
C GLU A 208 -14.29 -19.20 21.78
N LYS A 209 -13.64 -18.06 21.86
CA LYS A 209 -12.99 -17.45 20.68
C LYS A 209 -11.84 -18.32 20.20
N LYS A 210 -11.74 -18.48 18.88
CA LYS A 210 -10.63 -19.19 18.25
C LYS A 210 -9.33 -18.40 18.32
N LYS A 211 -8.25 -19.10 18.66
CA LYS A 211 -6.88 -18.60 18.67
C LYS A 211 -6.27 -18.67 17.27
N VAL A 212 -5.83 -17.56 16.75
CA VAL A 212 -5.33 -17.42 15.38
C VAL A 212 -3.87 -17.04 15.38
N MET A 213 -3.08 -17.67 14.53
CA MET A 213 -1.74 -17.25 14.16
C MET A 213 -1.70 -16.86 12.68
N ILE A 214 -1.10 -15.72 12.34
CA ILE A 214 -0.83 -15.34 10.97
C ILE A 214 0.68 -15.38 10.77
N LEU A 215 1.14 -16.30 9.91
CA LEU A 215 2.54 -16.61 9.69
C LEU A 215 3.05 -15.96 8.41
N SER A 216 4.17 -15.25 8.51
CA SER A 216 4.88 -14.67 7.37
C SER A 216 5.95 -15.62 6.81
N SER A 217 6.95 -15.97 7.61
CA SER A 217 8.07 -16.81 7.16
C SER A 217 8.61 -17.68 8.30
N ILE A 218 9.32 -18.74 7.89
CA ILE A 218 9.95 -19.72 8.78
C ILE A 218 11.45 -19.72 8.50
N ASN A 219 12.24 -19.62 9.58
CA ASN A 219 13.70 -19.80 9.57
C ASN A 219 14.08 -20.67 10.78
N ASN A 220 14.99 -20.20 11.66
CA ASN A 220 15.26 -20.80 12.96
C ASN A 220 14.16 -20.48 14.01
N GLY A 221 13.03 -19.99 13.59
CA GLY A 221 11.83 -19.60 14.31
C GLY A 221 10.80 -19.15 13.30
N ILE A 222 9.78 -18.44 13.75
CA ILE A 222 8.65 -18.02 12.92
C ILE A 222 8.49 -16.50 13.00
N TRP A 223 8.38 -15.85 11.84
CA TRP A 223 7.88 -14.49 11.76
C TRP A 223 6.36 -14.49 11.68
N VAL A 224 5.73 -13.80 12.61
CA VAL A 224 4.26 -13.69 12.73
C VAL A 224 3.81 -12.26 12.56
N PHE A 225 2.56 -12.08 12.14
CA PHE A 225 1.90 -10.78 12.08
C PHE A 225 1.18 -10.49 13.39
N SER A 226 1.29 -9.24 13.83
CA SER A 226 0.60 -8.67 14.98
C SER A 226 0.05 -7.28 14.62
N SER A 227 -0.14 -6.39 15.58
CA SER A 227 -0.62 -5.01 15.38
C SER A 227 -1.91 -4.98 14.54
N LEU A 228 -1.88 -4.47 13.29
CA LEU A 228 -3.06 -4.47 12.40
C LEU A 228 -3.67 -5.87 12.28
N ALA A 229 -2.87 -6.90 12.04
CA ALA A 229 -3.37 -8.27 11.88
C ALA A 229 -4.11 -8.76 13.15
N ALA A 230 -3.69 -8.33 14.33
CA ALA A 230 -4.41 -8.62 15.58
C ALA A 230 -5.78 -7.92 15.62
N ASP A 231 -5.87 -6.68 15.15
CA ASP A 231 -7.16 -6.00 15.02
C ASP A 231 -8.08 -6.70 14.02
N LEU A 232 -7.56 -7.08 12.84
CA LEU A 232 -8.37 -7.79 11.83
C LEU A 232 -8.96 -9.09 12.40
N VAL A 233 -8.15 -9.86 13.14
CA VAL A 233 -8.60 -11.09 13.83
C VAL A 233 -9.66 -10.77 14.88
N ARG A 234 -9.46 -9.73 15.69
CA ARG A 234 -10.42 -9.28 16.71
C ARG A 234 -11.73 -8.81 16.08
N GLN A 235 -11.68 -8.03 15.00
CA GLN A 235 -12.85 -7.59 14.23
C GLN A 235 -13.67 -8.77 13.69
N ALA A 236 -13.01 -9.89 13.37
CA ALA A 236 -13.62 -11.14 12.95
C ALA A 236 -14.10 -12.03 14.10
N GLY A 237 -13.90 -11.62 15.35
CA GLY A 237 -14.30 -12.38 16.55
C GLY A 237 -13.31 -13.44 17.03
N GLY A 238 -12.06 -13.44 16.55
CA GLY A 238 -10.96 -14.32 17.01
C GLY A 238 -10.01 -13.61 17.97
N ILE A 239 -8.95 -14.30 18.38
CA ILE A 239 -7.84 -13.81 19.21
C ILE A 239 -6.55 -14.10 18.43
N ASN A 240 -5.79 -13.06 18.07
CA ASN A 240 -4.43 -13.27 17.57
C ASN A 240 -3.53 -13.63 18.74
N ILE A 241 -2.86 -14.80 18.65
CA ILE A 241 -2.05 -15.31 19.78
C ILE A 241 -0.80 -14.46 20.07
N TYR A 242 -0.50 -13.47 19.22
CA TYR A 242 0.61 -12.53 19.39
C TYR A 242 0.13 -11.06 19.42
N GLU A 243 -1.14 -10.80 19.81
CA GLU A 243 -1.66 -9.44 19.92
C GLU A 243 -0.92 -8.58 20.95
N ASP A 244 -0.19 -9.21 21.88
CA ASP A 244 0.65 -8.58 22.90
C ASP A 244 2.03 -8.14 22.39
N ALA A 245 2.42 -8.46 21.15
CA ALA A 245 3.73 -8.10 20.60
C ALA A 245 3.91 -6.58 20.39
N GLY A 246 2.83 -5.85 20.07
CA GLY A 246 2.85 -4.39 19.92
C GLY A 246 3.55 -3.89 18.65
N THR A 247 4.05 -4.78 17.82
CA THR A 247 4.75 -4.49 16.55
C THR A 247 4.00 -5.09 15.37
N ALA A 248 4.26 -4.61 14.16
CA ALA A 248 3.62 -5.18 12.96
C ALA A 248 4.04 -6.65 12.74
N TYR A 249 5.30 -6.97 13.06
CA TYR A 249 5.92 -8.29 12.89
C TYR A 249 6.70 -8.67 14.14
N GLU A 250 6.63 -9.93 14.53
CA GLU A 250 7.38 -10.46 15.66
C GLU A 250 8.09 -11.76 15.28
N PHE A 251 9.33 -11.93 15.72
CA PHE A 251 10.05 -13.19 15.59
C PHE A 251 9.88 -14.04 16.84
N VAL A 252 9.30 -15.22 16.69
CA VAL A 252 8.94 -16.11 17.81
C VAL A 252 9.58 -17.48 17.68
N SER A 253 9.84 -18.13 18.81
CA SER A 253 10.34 -19.51 18.82
C SER A 253 9.21 -20.52 18.56
N PHE A 254 9.58 -21.72 18.16
CA PHE A 254 8.62 -22.82 17.99
C PHE A 254 7.94 -23.21 19.32
N GLU A 255 8.67 -23.14 20.42
CA GLU A 255 8.14 -23.38 21.77
C GLU A 255 7.07 -22.36 22.16
N SER A 256 7.26 -21.09 21.79
CA SER A 256 6.25 -20.04 21.99
C SER A 256 4.94 -20.38 21.27
N VAL A 257 5.03 -20.87 20.01
CA VAL A 257 3.85 -21.31 19.25
C VAL A 257 3.14 -22.47 19.94
N VAL A 258 3.90 -23.47 20.41
CA VAL A 258 3.33 -24.63 21.15
C VAL A 258 2.63 -24.17 22.42
N HIS A 259 3.25 -23.28 23.20
CA HIS A 259 2.68 -22.75 24.43
C HIS A 259 1.36 -21.99 24.19
N ARG A 260 1.32 -21.13 23.15
CA ARG A 260 0.12 -20.33 22.80
C ARG A 260 -0.93 -21.16 22.09
N ASN A 261 -0.55 -22.27 21.46
CA ASN A 261 -1.39 -23.31 20.84
C ASN A 261 -2.53 -22.75 19.98
N PRO A 262 -2.26 -22.26 18.78
CA PRO A 262 -3.28 -21.73 17.88
C PRO A 262 -4.27 -22.80 17.42
N ASP A 263 -5.55 -22.40 17.27
CA ASP A 263 -6.61 -23.24 16.69
C ASP A 263 -6.63 -23.16 15.17
N VAL A 264 -6.18 -22.03 14.61
CA VAL A 264 -6.15 -21.75 13.16
C VAL A 264 -4.85 -21.03 12.81
N ILE A 265 -4.23 -21.43 11.71
CA ILE A 265 -3.05 -20.79 11.12
C ILE A 265 -3.38 -20.26 9.74
N PHE A 266 -3.07 -19.01 9.48
CA PHE A 266 -3.00 -18.43 8.14
C PHE A 266 -1.53 -18.27 7.74
N ILE A 267 -1.18 -18.72 6.53
CA ILE A 267 0.18 -18.66 5.98
C ILE A 267 0.16 -17.69 4.80
N THR A 268 0.98 -16.64 4.85
CA THR A 268 1.06 -15.70 3.73
C THR A 268 1.85 -16.27 2.55
N ASP A 269 1.42 -15.87 1.36
CA ASP A 269 1.97 -16.27 0.06
C ASP A 269 3.25 -15.50 -0.33
N THR A 270 3.95 -14.90 0.64
CA THR A 270 5.18 -14.14 0.38
C THR A 270 6.18 -14.94 -0.45
N GLN A 271 6.21 -14.70 -1.77
CA GLN A 271 7.03 -15.45 -2.73
C GLN A 271 8.53 -15.14 -2.64
N SER A 272 8.90 -14.03 -1.99
CA SER A 272 10.28 -13.59 -1.86
C SER A 272 11.09 -14.32 -0.79
N ARG A 273 10.51 -15.27 -0.07
CA ARG A 273 11.14 -15.99 1.03
C ARG A 273 11.19 -17.48 0.73
N ASN A 274 12.29 -18.11 1.07
CA ASN A 274 12.77 -19.46 0.71
C ASN A 274 11.76 -20.64 0.77
N MET A 275 10.48 -20.40 1.04
CA MET A 275 9.45 -21.46 1.15
C MET A 275 8.11 -20.96 0.59
N THR A 276 7.47 -21.78 -0.22
CA THR A 276 6.08 -21.57 -0.64
C THR A 276 5.11 -21.76 0.54
N PRO A 277 3.85 -21.30 0.46
CA PRO A 277 2.84 -21.57 1.49
C PRO A 277 2.67 -23.06 1.77
N GLU A 278 2.70 -23.90 0.74
CA GLU A 278 2.63 -25.35 0.87
C GLU A 278 3.83 -25.93 1.64
N GLU A 279 5.06 -25.49 1.31
CA GLU A 279 6.27 -25.91 2.02
C GLU A 279 6.24 -25.48 3.49
N LYS A 280 5.77 -24.25 3.78
CA LYS A 280 5.57 -23.78 5.16
C LYS A 280 4.56 -24.63 5.91
N ALA A 281 3.42 -24.96 5.28
CA ALA A 281 2.40 -25.82 5.86
C ALA A 281 2.93 -27.23 6.13
N ASN A 282 3.68 -27.81 5.18
CA ASN A 282 4.31 -29.12 5.32
C ASN A 282 5.37 -29.11 6.42
N PHE A 283 6.18 -28.03 6.52
CA PHE A 283 7.13 -27.89 7.61
C PHE A 283 6.44 -27.93 8.97
N ILE A 284 5.37 -27.14 9.17
CA ILE A 284 4.64 -27.09 10.45
C ILE A 284 4.04 -28.47 10.77
N LYS A 285 3.41 -29.13 9.81
CA LYS A 285 2.77 -30.46 10.00
C LYS A 285 3.76 -31.55 10.38
N ASN A 286 5.00 -31.47 9.91
CA ASN A 286 6.02 -32.50 10.14
C ASN A 286 7.05 -32.12 11.22
N HIS A 287 7.01 -30.88 11.72
CA HIS A 287 7.98 -30.44 12.73
C HIS A 287 7.75 -31.16 14.06
N PRO A 288 8.79 -31.69 14.71
CA PRO A 288 8.66 -32.57 15.89
C PRO A 288 7.77 -32.02 17.01
N ILE A 289 7.82 -30.69 17.26
CA ILE A 289 7.06 -30.07 18.34
C ILE A 289 5.81 -29.32 17.88
N LEU A 290 5.75 -28.85 16.61
CA LEU A 290 4.58 -28.10 16.10
C LEU A 290 3.43 -29.04 15.66
N LYS A 291 3.72 -30.30 15.28
CA LYS A 291 2.72 -31.26 14.78
C LYS A 291 1.57 -31.49 15.76
N ASP A 292 1.76 -31.22 17.03
CA ASP A 292 0.82 -31.48 18.11
C ASP A 292 -0.07 -30.29 18.49
N ILE A 293 0.10 -29.10 17.87
CA ILE A 293 -0.76 -27.94 18.12
C ILE A 293 -2.16 -28.15 17.52
N ASN A 294 -3.17 -27.45 18.05
CA ASN A 294 -4.57 -27.62 17.67
C ASN A 294 -4.80 -27.41 16.17
N ALA A 295 -4.21 -26.39 15.59
CA ALA A 295 -4.36 -26.10 14.16
C ALA A 295 -3.90 -27.25 13.26
N VAL A 296 -2.81 -27.93 13.61
CA VAL A 296 -2.30 -29.08 12.86
C VAL A 296 -3.21 -30.30 13.05
N LYS A 297 -3.53 -30.65 14.30
CA LYS A 297 -4.41 -31.80 14.62
C LYS A 297 -5.78 -31.72 13.93
N ASN A 298 -6.31 -30.50 13.84
CA ASN A 298 -7.62 -30.26 13.24
C ASN A 298 -7.56 -29.84 11.76
N ASN A 299 -6.37 -29.90 11.14
CA ASN A 299 -6.13 -29.47 9.73
C ASN A 299 -6.66 -28.06 9.43
N GLN A 300 -6.47 -27.10 10.35
CA GLN A 300 -6.91 -25.72 10.25
C GLN A 300 -5.75 -24.81 9.82
N ILE A 301 -5.19 -25.07 8.66
CA ILE A 301 -4.09 -24.29 8.05
C ILE A 301 -4.58 -23.80 6.70
N TYR A 302 -4.55 -22.49 6.50
CA TYR A 302 -5.07 -21.79 5.33
C TYR A 302 -4.02 -20.88 4.72
N GLU A 303 -4.07 -20.71 3.42
CA GLU A 303 -3.27 -19.70 2.71
C GLU A 303 -4.00 -18.35 2.70
N VAL A 304 -3.24 -17.27 2.80
CA VAL A 304 -3.72 -15.89 2.71
C VAL A 304 -2.75 -15.05 1.90
N ASN A 305 -3.27 -14.11 1.11
CA ASN A 305 -2.42 -13.18 0.40
C ASN A 305 -1.79 -12.19 1.39
N PHE A 306 -0.51 -11.84 1.19
CA PHE A 306 0.18 -10.85 2.03
C PHE A 306 -0.57 -9.50 2.07
N ALA A 307 -1.14 -9.08 0.95
CA ALA A 307 -1.90 -7.84 0.87
C ALA A 307 -3.23 -7.88 1.67
N ASP A 308 -3.75 -9.06 2.02
CA ASP A 308 -4.96 -9.18 2.83
C ASP A 308 -4.71 -8.78 4.30
N VAL A 309 -3.47 -8.97 4.77
CA VAL A 309 -3.04 -8.69 6.16
C VAL A 309 -2.20 -7.42 6.30
N SER A 310 -1.80 -6.83 5.18
CA SER A 310 -1.12 -5.53 5.10
C SER A 310 -2.14 -4.38 5.01
N PRO A 311 -1.75 -3.12 5.28
CA PRO A 311 -2.69 -1.99 5.20
C PRO A 311 -3.34 -1.88 3.82
N GLY A 312 -4.67 -1.83 3.74
CA GLY A 312 -5.34 -1.67 2.44
C GLY A 312 -6.81 -2.06 2.41
N VAL A 313 -7.39 -1.97 1.24
CA VAL A 313 -8.82 -2.25 1.02
C VAL A 313 -9.19 -3.72 1.22
N ARG A 314 -8.22 -4.64 1.07
CA ARG A 314 -8.44 -6.08 1.25
C ARG A 314 -8.71 -6.47 2.70
N ASN A 315 -8.35 -5.62 3.66
CA ASN A 315 -8.52 -5.91 5.09
C ASN A 315 -9.97 -6.25 5.45
N VAL A 316 -10.94 -5.54 4.85
CA VAL A 316 -12.37 -5.81 5.10
C VAL A 316 -12.78 -7.19 4.58
N ASP A 317 -12.32 -7.58 3.38
CA ASP A 317 -12.58 -8.91 2.81
C ASP A 317 -11.93 -10.00 3.67
N PHE A 318 -10.75 -9.75 4.16
CA PHE A 318 -10.08 -10.69 5.06
C PHE A 318 -10.81 -10.85 6.39
N ILE A 319 -11.29 -9.78 7.03
CA ILE A 319 -12.14 -9.85 8.23
C ILE A 319 -13.38 -10.73 7.98
N ILE A 320 -14.05 -10.54 6.84
CA ILE A 320 -15.23 -11.32 6.47
C ILE A 320 -14.88 -12.81 6.29
N ARG A 321 -13.79 -13.10 5.58
CA ARG A 321 -13.28 -14.45 5.37
C ARG A 321 -12.87 -15.10 6.69
N LEU A 322 -12.19 -14.36 7.57
CA LEU A 322 -11.81 -14.84 8.90
C LEU A 322 -13.02 -15.32 9.70
N ASN A 323 -14.08 -14.51 9.84
CA ASN A 323 -15.27 -14.94 10.59
C ASN A 323 -15.88 -16.22 10.03
N LYS A 324 -15.92 -16.36 8.69
CA LYS A 324 -16.40 -17.59 8.04
C LYS A 324 -15.53 -18.81 8.35
N VAL A 325 -14.20 -18.66 8.25
CA VAL A 325 -13.24 -19.74 8.56
C VAL A 325 -13.34 -20.14 10.03
N LEU A 326 -13.40 -19.17 10.93
CA LEU A 326 -13.39 -19.43 12.36
C LEU A 326 -14.66 -20.15 12.85
N TYR A 327 -15.84 -19.83 12.28
CA TYR A 327 -17.11 -20.21 12.90
C TYR A 327 -18.19 -20.78 11.96
N GLN A 328 -18.00 -20.73 10.64
CA GLN A 328 -19.04 -21.12 9.69
C GLN A 328 -18.59 -22.24 8.74
N GLY A 329 -17.41 -22.85 8.98
CA GLY A 329 -16.88 -23.94 8.13
C GLY A 329 -16.44 -23.46 6.75
N GLY A 330 -16.14 -22.17 6.58
CA GLY A 330 -15.58 -21.62 5.35
C GLY A 330 -14.17 -22.17 5.06
N LYS A 331 -13.80 -22.20 3.75
CA LYS A 331 -12.45 -22.53 3.29
C LYS A 331 -11.73 -21.28 2.83
#